data_9c7d5797ff4c6fe0d350288c73faddd7
#
_entry.id   9c7d5797ff4c6fe0d350288c73faddd7
#
_cell.length_a   1.000
_cell.length_b   1.000
_cell.length_c   1.000
_cell.angle_alpha   90.00
_cell.angle_beta   90.00
_cell.angle_gamma   90.00
#
_symmetry.space_group_name_H-M   'P 1'
#
loop_
_entity.id
_entity.type
_entity.pdbx_description
1 polymer ?
#
loop_
_entity_poly.entity_id
_entity_poly.type
_entity_poly.pdbx_seq_one_letter_code
_entity_poly.pdbx_strand_id
1 'polypeptide(L)'
;AYAKRMADIQIRAYREQYGVNYISVIPTNIYGPNDNFNIDNGHVVPSLIHKCYLAMKNNHPFYVWGSGKPLREFIYSEDVAKLTEWALDEYDEKEPIILSTSDEISILQN
;
A
#
# COMPACT_ATOMS: atom_id res chain seq x y z
N ALA A 1 6.15 -8.71 9.61
CA ALA A 1 7.24 -7.83 9.15
C ALA A 1 8.48 -8.62 8.70
N TYR A 2 9.06 -9.50 9.53
CA TYR A 2 10.29 -10.25 9.21
C TYR A 2 10.16 -11.18 7.99
N ALA A 3 9.01 -11.82 7.78
CA ALA A 3 8.80 -12.69 6.62
C ALA A 3 8.96 -11.93 5.28
N LYS A 4 8.40 -10.73 5.18
CA LYS A 4 8.56 -9.88 3.98
C LYS A 4 10.01 -9.41 3.79
N ARG A 5 10.72 -9.14 4.88
CA ARG A 5 12.13 -8.77 4.84
C ARG A 5 13.02 -9.93 4.37
N MET A 6 12.69 -11.15 4.79
CA MET A 6 13.38 -12.36 4.32
C MET A 6 13.19 -12.61 2.82
N ALA A 7 12.03 -12.24 2.24
CA ALA A 7 11.80 -12.34 0.80
C ALA A 7 12.81 -11.49 0.00
N ASP A 8 13.07 -10.25 0.41
CA ASP A 8 14.09 -9.41 -0.23
C ASP A 8 15.50 -10.03 -0.15
N ILE A 9 15.87 -10.55 1.03
CA ILE A 9 17.16 -11.22 1.21
C ILE A 9 17.28 -12.47 0.30
N GLN A 10 16.21 -13.26 0.19
CA GLN A 10 16.18 -14.42 -0.71
C GLN A 10 16.31 -14.01 -2.18
N ILE A 11 15.61 -12.95 -2.61
CA ILE A 11 15.72 -12.41 -3.97
C ILE A 11 17.18 -12.06 -4.29
N ARG A 12 17.85 -11.34 -3.39
CA ARG A 12 19.27 -10.98 -3.55
C ARG A 12 20.18 -12.21 -3.63
N ALA A 13 19.96 -13.20 -2.75
CA ALA A 13 20.73 -14.43 -2.76
C ALA A 13 20.54 -15.23 -4.07
N TYR A 14 19.30 -15.32 -4.59
CA TYR A 14 19.03 -15.96 -5.87
C TYR A 14 19.67 -15.25 -7.04
N ARG A 15 19.62 -13.90 -7.06
CA ARG A 15 20.33 -13.11 -8.08
C ARG A 15 21.83 -13.40 -8.07
N GLU A 16 22.45 -13.39 -6.89
CA GLU A 16 23.89 -13.60 -6.74
C GLU A 16 24.30 -15.04 -7.08
N GLN A 17 23.52 -16.02 -6.65
CA GLN A 17 23.87 -17.45 -6.86
C GLN A 17 23.54 -17.96 -8.25
N TYR A 18 22.43 -17.52 -8.84
CA TYR A 18 21.92 -18.10 -10.08
C TYR A 18 21.87 -17.12 -11.26
N GLY A 19 22.18 -15.86 -11.06
CA GLY A 19 22.14 -14.84 -12.10
C GLY A 19 20.73 -14.52 -12.62
N VAL A 20 19.70 -14.82 -11.83
CA VAL A 20 18.29 -14.57 -12.21
C VAL A 20 17.94 -13.10 -12.04
N ASN A 21 17.07 -12.58 -12.90
CA ASN A 21 16.59 -11.21 -12.82
C ASN A 21 15.33 -11.09 -11.96
N TYR A 22 15.44 -11.34 -10.66
CA TYR A 22 14.37 -11.11 -9.70
C TYR A 22 14.51 -9.71 -9.09
N ILE A 23 13.40 -9.00 -9.02
CA ILE A 23 13.34 -7.67 -8.42
C ILE A 23 12.44 -7.65 -7.18
N SER A 24 12.62 -6.66 -6.33
CA SER A 24 11.79 -6.44 -5.14
C SER A 24 11.14 -5.07 -5.24
N VAL A 25 9.82 -5.03 -5.18
CA VAL A 25 9.04 -3.78 -5.17
C VAL A 25 8.34 -3.60 -3.82
N ILE A 26 8.34 -2.39 -3.28
CA ILE A 26 7.75 -2.06 -1.99
C ILE A 26 6.73 -0.94 -2.21
N PRO A 27 5.44 -1.25 -2.38
CA PRO A 27 4.41 -0.21 -2.49
C PRO A 27 4.16 0.43 -1.12
N THR A 28 3.73 1.70 -1.12
CA THR A 28 3.17 2.38 0.05
C THR A 28 1.78 1.83 0.40
N ASN A 29 0.91 2.55 1.10
CA ASN A 29 -0.40 2.03 1.48
C ASN A 29 -1.32 1.96 0.25
N ILE A 30 -1.58 0.76 -0.24
CA ILE A 30 -2.42 0.53 -1.41
C ILE A 30 -3.90 0.66 -1.01
N TYR A 31 -4.69 1.32 -1.85
CA TYR A 31 -6.14 1.37 -1.77
C TYR A 31 -6.77 1.19 -3.17
N GLY A 32 -8.03 0.77 -3.23
CA GLY A 32 -8.72 0.65 -4.51
C GLY A 32 -9.96 -0.25 -4.46
N PRO A 33 -10.57 -0.51 -5.62
CA PRO A 33 -11.71 -1.43 -5.74
C PRO A 33 -11.35 -2.83 -5.22
N ASN A 34 -12.35 -3.53 -4.67
CA ASN A 34 -12.21 -4.88 -4.12
C ASN A 34 -11.32 -4.99 -2.87
N ASP A 35 -10.99 -3.88 -2.22
CA ASP A 35 -10.29 -3.88 -0.94
C ASP A 35 -11.18 -4.45 0.19
N ASN A 36 -10.59 -4.68 1.35
CA ASN A 36 -11.32 -5.10 2.53
C ASN A 36 -11.97 -3.90 3.23
N PHE A 37 -13.26 -3.68 2.97
CA PHE A 37 -14.06 -2.60 3.57
C PHE A 37 -14.59 -2.92 4.97
N ASN A 38 -14.15 -4.00 5.60
CA ASN A 38 -14.55 -4.34 6.96
C ASN A 38 -14.02 -3.29 7.94
N ILE A 39 -14.88 -2.79 8.85
CA ILE A 39 -14.55 -1.70 9.78
C ILE A 39 -13.50 -2.14 10.80
N ASP A 40 -13.52 -3.41 11.22
CA ASP A 40 -12.67 -3.92 12.29
C ASP A 40 -11.31 -4.41 11.78
N ASN A 41 -11.27 -4.95 10.55
CA ASN A 41 -10.09 -5.61 9.98
C ASN A 41 -9.60 -4.97 8.68
N GLY A 42 -10.29 -3.96 8.16
CA GLY A 42 -9.91 -3.23 6.95
C GLY A 42 -8.77 -2.25 7.20
N HIS A 43 -8.08 -1.88 6.14
CA HIS A 43 -7.12 -0.78 6.17
C HIS A 43 -7.83 0.57 6.31
N VAL A 44 -7.05 1.65 6.52
CA VAL A 44 -7.58 2.97 6.88
C VAL A 44 -8.59 3.48 5.84
N VAL A 45 -8.21 3.58 4.56
CA VAL A 45 -9.06 4.17 3.51
C VAL A 45 -10.37 3.40 3.33
N PRO A 46 -10.37 2.07 3.09
CA PRO A 46 -11.62 1.33 2.90
C PRO A 46 -12.50 1.33 4.15
N SER A 47 -11.92 1.27 5.37
CA SER A 47 -12.68 1.35 6.61
C SER A 47 -13.35 2.71 6.80
N LEU A 48 -12.65 3.81 6.48
CA LEU A 48 -13.21 5.16 6.56
C LEU A 48 -14.35 5.35 5.54
N ILE A 49 -14.21 4.85 4.32
CA ILE A 49 -15.26 4.89 3.30
C ILE A 49 -16.51 4.16 3.82
N HIS A 50 -16.35 2.96 4.37
CA HIS A 50 -17.48 2.20 4.91
C HIS A 50 -18.14 2.89 6.11
N LYS A 51 -17.36 3.42 7.05
CA LYS A 51 -17.88 4.20 8.19
C LYS A 51 -18.63 5.45 7.73
N CYS A 52 -18.11 6.18 6.76
CA CYS A 52 -18.76 7.36 6.18
C CYS A 52 -20.10 6.98 5.54
N TYR A 53 -20.13 5.92 4.74
CA TYR A 53 -21.36 5.42 4.14
C TYR A 53 -22.43 5.05 5.20
N LEU A 54 -22.05 4.32 6.26
CA LEU A 54 -22.97 3.96 7.33
C LEU A 54 -23.45 5.17 8.13
N ALA A 55 -22.58 6.13 8.41
CA ALA A 55 -22.95 7.36 9.09
C ALA A 55 -24.02 8.14 8.28
N MET A 56 -23.81 8.28 6.98
CA MET A 56 -24.77 8.91 6.06
C MET A 56 -26.09 8.12 5.99
N LYS A 57 -26.02 6.79 5.80
CA LYS A 57 -27.20 5.93 5.67
C LYS A 57 -28.09 5.93 6.92
N ASN A 58 -27.47 5.93 8.09
CA ASN A 58 -28.16 5.84 9.37
C ASN A 58 -28.38 7.22 10.05
N ASN A 59 -28.01 8.30 9.39
CA ASN A 59 -28.11 9.67 9.87
C ASN A 59 -27.49 9.89 11.26
N HIS A 60 -26.27 9.37 11.46
CA HIS A 60 -25.52 9.57 12.71
C HIS A 60 -24.10 10.12 12.44
N PRO A 61 -23.41 10.65 13.47
CA PRO A 61 -22.11 11.25 13.30
C PRO A 61 -21.08 10.27 12.74
N PHE A 62 -20.19 10.77 11.88
CA PHE A 62 -19.02 10.05 11.39
C PHE A 62 -17.87 10.18 12.39
N TYR A 63 -17.39 9.06 12.89
CA TYR A 63 -16.30 9.02 13.86
C TYR A 63 -15.01 8.47 13.27
N VAL A 64 -13.96 9.28 13.31
CA VAL A 64 -12.58 8.89 12.99
C VAL A 64 -11.85 8.59 14.29
N TRP A 65 -11.20 7.43 14.37
CA TRP A 65 -10.46 7.03 15.57
C TRP A 65 -9.09 7.70 15.62
N GLY A 66 -8.69 8.11 16.83
CA GLY A 66 -7.41 8.75 17.07
C GLY A 66 -7.39 10.24 16.73
N SER A 67 -6.20 10.81 16.67
CA SER A 67 -6.03 12.25 16.43
C SER A 67 -6.16 12.65 14.96
N GLY A 68 -6.11 11.70 14.04
CA GLY A 68 -6.08 11.95 12.60
C GLY A 68 -4.82 12.64 12.06
N LYS A 69 -3.86 12.97 12.94
CA LYS A 69 -2.62 13.67 12.58
C LYS A 69 -1.53 12.82 11.90
N PRO A 70 -1.45 11.47 12.11
CA PRO A 70 -0.42 10.68 11.47
C PRO A 70 -0.42 10.84 9.96
N LEU A 71 0.76 11.07 9.39
CA LEU A 71 0.98 11.16 7.96
C LEU A 71 1.10 9.76 7.37
N ARG A 72 0.57 9.59 6.17
CA ARG A 72 0.66 8.36 5.39
C ARG A 72 0.73 8.70 3.90
N GLU A 73 1.44 7.88 3.17
CA GLU A 73 1.35 7.85 1.71
C GLU A 73 0.35 6.79 1.28
N PHE A 74 -0.49 7.14 0.32
CA PHE A 74 -1.46 6.23 -0.28
C PHE A 74 -1.23 6.15 -1.79
N ILE A 75 -1.36 4.96 -2.35
CA ILE A 75 -1.24 4.72 -3.78
C ILE A 75 -2.42 3.90 -4.29
N TYR A 76 -2.98 4.31 -5.43
CA TYR A 76 -4.10 3.60 -6.03
C TYR A 76 -3.66 2.26 -6.63
N SER A 77 -4.47 1.23 -6.48
CA SER A 77 -4.11 -0.14 -6.87
C SER A 77 -3.79 -0.29 -8.36
N GLU A 78 -4.46 0.45 -9.23
CA GLU A 78 -4.17 0.44 -10.67
C GLU A 78 -2.81 1.08 -10.99
N ASP A 79 -2.44 2.13 -10.26
CA ASP A 79 -1.13 2.78 -10.42
C ASP A 79 0.00 1.85 -9.92
N VAL A 80 -0.24 1.11 -8.83
CA VAL A 80 0.69 0.06 -8.40
C VAL A 80 0.87 -0.99 -9.48
N ALA A 81 -0.22 -1.42 -10.14
CA ALA A 81 -0.14 -2.40 -11.23
C ALA A 81 0.71 -1.88 -12.39
N LYS A 82 0.48 -0.64 -12.85
CA LYS A 82 1.26 0.01 -13.93
C LYS A 82 2.73 0.17 -13.57
N LEU A 83 3.01 0.61 -12.33
CA LEU A 83 4.39 0.77 -11.86
C LEU A 83 5.09 -0.59 -11.69
N THR A 84 4.36 -1.64 -11.32
CA THR A 84 4.91 -2.99 -11.24
C THR A 84 5.24 -3.55 -12.62
N GLU A 85 4.37 -3.34 -13.61
CA GLU A 85 4.62 -3.68 -15.01
C GLU A 85 5.86 -2.95 -15.53
N TRP A 86 5.93 -1.64 -15.34
CA TRP A 86 7.13 -0.86 -15.67
C TRP A 86 8.39 -1.40 -15.00
N ALA A 87 8.32 -1.74 -13.71
CA ALA A 87 9.47 -2.25 -12.97
C ALA A 87 9.92 -3.63 -13.48
N LEU A 88 9.01 -4.46 -13.97
CA LEU A 88 9.36 -5.74 -14.60
C LEU A 88 10.14 -5.56 -15.90
N ASP A 89 9.84 -4.52 -16.66
CA ASP A 89 10.45 -4.27 -17.97
C ASP A 89 11.75 -3.45 -17.88
N GLU A 90 11.81 -2.49 -16.95
CA GLU A 90 12.84 -1.45 -16.93
C GLU A 90 13.76 -1.48 -15.71
N TYR A 91 13.39 -2.18 -14.61
CA TYR A 91 14.16 -2.18 -13.37
C TYR A 91 14.92 -3.48 -13.17
N ASP A 92 16.25 -3.43 -13.18
CA ASP A 92 17.12 -4.59 -13.01
C ASP A 92 18.20 -4.39 -11.91
N GLU A 93 17.84 -3.67 -10.85
CA GLU A 93 18.74 -3.49 -9.73
C GLU A 93 18.47 -4.52 -8.62
N LYS A 94 19.48 -4.82 -7.80
CA LYS A 94 19.34 -5.73 -6.66
C LYS A 94 18.67 -5.07 -5.43
N GLU A 95 18.71 -3.76 -5.35
CA GLU A 95 18.04 -2.99 -4.32
C GLU A 95 16.53 -2.97 -4.57
N PRO A 96 15.69 -3.01 -3.51
CA PRO A 96 14.25 -2.86 -3.70
C PRO A 96 13.89 -1.46 -4.16
N ILE A 97 12.90 -1.35 -5.04
CA ILE A 97 12.34 -0.07 -5.46
C ILE A 97 11.04 0.23 -4.71
N ILE A 98 10.88 1.46 -4.22
CA ILE A 98 9.66 1.90 -3.53
C ILE A 98 8.69 2.46 -4.58
N LEU A 99 7.47 1.93 -4.59
CA LEU A 99 6.36 2.45 -5.41
C LEU A 99 5.54 3.42 -4.55
N SER A 100 5.66 4.71 -4.85
CA SER A 100 5.14 5.82 -4.04
C SER A 100 4.64 6.93 -4.94
N THR A 101 3.69 7.72 -4.45
CA THR A 101 3.27 8.99 -5.07
C THR A 101 4.12 10.17 -4.61
N SER A 102 4.95 9.97 -3.57
CA SER A 102 5.74 11.01 -2.90
C SER A 102 4.91 12.08 -2.18
N ASP A 103 3.62 11.85 -2.00
CA ASP A 103 2.69 12.76 -1.32
C ASP A 103 2.24 12.18 0.02
N GLU A 104 2.68 12.78 1.12
CA GLU A 104 2.20 12.44 2.46
C GLU A 104 0.98 13.29 2.82
N ILE A 105 -0.09 12.63 3.24
CA ILE A 105 -1.30 13.28 3.75
C ILE A 105 -1.61 12.80 5.17
N SER A 106 -2.23 13.66 5.98
CA SER A 106 -2.75 13.23 7.27
C SER A 106 -4.07 12.46 7.11
N ILE A 107 -4.38 11.61 8.09
CA ILE A 107 -5.65 10.86 8.07
C ILE A 107 -6.88 11.78 8.05
N LEU A 108 -6.77 13.02 8.54
CA LEU A 108 -7.85 14.03 8.47
C LEU A 108 -8.00 14.66 7.08
N GLN A 109 -6.98 14.57 6.23
CA GLN A 109 -7.00 15.10 4.85
C GLN A 109 -7.40 14.04 3.82
N ASN A 110 -7.48 12.81 4.24
CA ASN A 110 -7.80 11.66 3.39
C ASN A 110 -9.28 11.60 2.99
#